data_dbbfeb614cdb4741e3512b4b4160bc13
#
_entry.id   dbbfeb614cdb4741e3512b4b4160bc13
#
_cell.length_a   1.000
_cell.length_b   1.000
_cell.length_c   1.000
_cell.angle_alpha   90.00
_cell.angle_beta   90.00
_cell.angle_gamma   90.00
#
_symmetry.space_group_name_H-M   'P 1'
#
loop_
_entity.id
_entity.type
_entity.pdbx_description
1 polymer ?
#
loop_
_entity_poly.entity_id
_entity_poly.type
_entity_poly.pdbx_seq_one_letter_code
_entity_poly.pdbx_strand_id
1 'polypeptide(L)'
;EIAARQTYAESLYSAKGMLDTQQETIISTRNAIVKTTNLTENSGLILGEVIPAEPEGGMDPLAQTFIVLDTDRSAGITGAFLTSCDIFFFTKDATYPVTMEIRDVVNGSPGPKILPFGRKTIQTSEVSTSTDGSTATTFTFDSPVYVQGGTEYAICLLANTPDYKVWIADLGTRDTNGKEITDQPHVGVIFKSSNNTTWVPSPTQDLKFSMK
;
A
#
# COMPACT_ATOMS: atom_id res chain seq x y z
N GLU A 1 2.92 25.40 -2.77
CA GLU A 1 2.00 24.26 -2.74
C GLU A 1 1.54 23.83 -4.14
N ILE A 2 1.05 24.74 -4.98
CA ILE A 2 0.60 24.43 -6.33
C ILE A 2 1.75 23.92 -7.21
N ALA A 3 2.93 24.55 -7.14
CA ALA A 3 4.11 24.13 -7.90
C ALA A 3 4.63 22.74 -7.49
N ALA A 4 4.63 22.44 -6.18
CA ALA A 4 5.03 21.15 -5.68
C ALA A 4 4.06 20.04 -6.11
N ARG A 5 2.76 20.33 -6.13
CA ARG A 5 1.73 19.42 -6.65
C ARG A 5 1.85 19.19 -8.16
N GLN A 6 2.21 20.25 -8.91
CA GLN A 6 2.44 20.15 -10.35
C GLN A 6 3.68 19.30 -10.68
N THR A 7 4.80 19.56 -10.02
CA THR A 7 6.03 18.78 -10.22
C THR A 7 5.84 17.31 -9.85
N TYR A 8 5.04 17.06 -8.83
CA TYR A 8 4.68 15.71 -8.44
C TYR A 8 3.73 15.06 -9.45
N ALA A 9 2.71 15.77 -9.89
CA ALA A 9 1.85 15.31 -10.98
C ALA A 9 2.66 15.01 -12.23
N GLU A 10 3.60 15.87 -12.62
CA GLU A 10 4.48 15.65 -13.78
C GLU A 10 5.41 14.46 -13.60
N SER A 11 5.94 14.21 -12.40
CA SER A 11 6.77 13.02 -12.13
C SER A 11 5.96 11.72 -12.22
N LEU A 12 4.73 11.74 -11.76
CA LEU A 12 3.80 10.64 -11.90
C LEU A 12 3.26 10.52 -13.34
N TYR A 13 3.13 11.64 -14.06
CA TYR A 13 2.76 11.63 -15.48
C TYR A 13 3.85 11.09 -16.38
N SER A 14 5.11 11.45 -16.15
CA SER A 14 6.22 10.84 -16.89
C SER A 14 6.36 9.35 -16.55
N ALA A 15 6.00 8.98 -15.32
CA ALA A 15 5.85 7.60 -14.93
C ALA A 15 4.64 6.91 -15.59
N LYS A 16 3.56 7.64 -15.85
CA LYS A 16 2.34 7.09 -16.43
C LYS A 16 2.46 6.70 -17.91
N GLY A 17 3.23 7.42 -18.71
CA GLY A 17 3.50 6.97 -20.09
C GLY A 17 4.12 5.58 -20.14
N MET A 18 4.83 5.21 -19.06
CA MET A 18 5.32 3.86 -18.83
C MET A 18 4.29 2.97 -18.12
N LEU A 19 3.30 3.56 -17.44
CA LEU A 19 2.27 2.84 -16.71
C LEU A 19 1.22 2.19 -17.60
N ASP A 20 0.93 2.73 -18.76
CA ASP A 20 -0.03 2.12 -19.71
C ASP A 20 0.51 0.81 -20.29
N THR A 21 1.83 0.58 -20.20
CA THR A 21 2.47 -0.65 -20.65
C THR A 21 3.15 -1.44 -19.55
N GLN A 22 3.47 -0.82 -18.40
CA GLN A 22 4.25 -1.43 -17.31
C GLN A 22 3.97 -0.78 -15.95
N GLN A 23 2.71 -0.65 -15.56
CA GLN A 23 2.30 0.01 -14.32
C GLN A 23 3.03 -0.48 -13.07
N GLU A 24 3.28 -1.77 -13.04
CA GLU A 24 3.91 -2.42 -11.90
C GLU A 24 5.36 -2.00 -11.71
N THR A 25 6.02 -1.69 -12.79
CA THR A 25 7.47 -1.50 -12.82
C THR A 25 7.89 -0.18 -12.21
N ILE A 26 7.05 0.85 -12.26
CA ILE A 26 7.48 2.18 -11.85
C ILE A 26 7.31 2.41 -10.37
N ILE A 27 6.22 1.96 -9.81
CA ILE A 27 6.06 1.98 -8.36
C ILE A 27 7.06 1.01 -7.74
N SER A 28 7.41 -0.09 -8.41
CA SER A 28 8.36 -1.06 -7.90
C SER A 28 9.82 -0.77 -8.19
N THR A 29 10.20 -0.13 -9.27
CA THR A 29 11.62 0.09 -9.61
C THR A 29 12.26 1.31 -8.97
N ARG A 30 11.47 2.27 -8.55
CA ARG A 30 11.99 3.31 -7.64
C ARG A 30 12.16 2.80 -6.22
N ASN A 31 11.66 1.67 -6.00
CA ASN A 31 11.68 1.04 -4.73
C ASN A 31 12.89 0.21 -4.60
N ALA A 32 13.92 0.85 -4.47
CA ALA A 32 14.94 0.32 -3.67
C ALA A 32 14.35 0.01 -2.30
N ILE A 33 13.62 -0.96 -2.14
CA ILE A 33 12.98 -1.30 -0.97
C ILE A 33 13.86 -2.13 -0.16
N VAL A 34 14.13 -1.76 0.99
CA VAL A 34 13.90 -2.60 1.91
C VAL A 34 14.62 -2.85 3.11
N LYS A 35 14.07 -2.85 4.15
CA LYS A 35 14.47 -3.40 5.41
C LYS A 35 14.07 -4.85 5.51
N THR A 36 15.01 -5.75 5.51
CA THR A 36 14.69 -7.13 5.79
C THR A 36 14.99 -7.55 7.23
N THR A 37 16.13 -7.17 7.73
CA THR A 37 16.62 -7.71 9.01
C THR A 37 16.09 -6.98 10.24
N ASN A 38 15.76 -5.72 10.08
CA ASN A 38 15.24 -4.92 11.20
C ASN A 38 13.71 -4.94 11.32
N LEU A 39 13.04 -5.58 10.38
CA LEU A 39 11.61 -5.83 10.47
C LEU A 39 11.24 -6.68 11.68
N THR A 40 12.17 -7.48 12.18
CA THR A 40 11.96 -8.30 13.36
C THR A 40 12.20 -7.56 14.66
N GLU A 41 12.97 -6.48 14.66
CA GLU A 41 13.39 -5.83 15.89
C GLU A 41 12.78 -4.44 16.13
N ASN A 42 12.60 -3.59 15.11
CA ASN A 42 12.29 -2.18 15.37
C ASN A 42 11.22 -1.51 14.52
N SER A 43 10.74 -2.14 13.48
CA SER A 43 9.77 -1.50 12.61
C SER A 43 8.98 -2.49 11.83
N GLY A 44 8.74 -3.62 12.46
CA GLY A 44 7.90 -4.61 11.84
C GLY A 44 6.62 -3.94 11.40
N LEU A 45 6.54 -3.65 10.11
CA LEU A 45 5.26 -3.50 9.50
C LEU A 45 4.63 -4.87 9.57
N ILE A 46 4.00 -5.11 10.68
CA ILE A 46 3.27 -6.32 10.96
C ILE A 46 1.85 -5.98 10.62
N LEU A 47 1.30 -6.70 9.66
CA LEU A 47 -0.13 -6.75 9.53
C LEU A 47 -0.69 -7.44 10.77
N GLY A 48 -1.37 -6.68 11.59
CA GLY A 48 -1.86 -7.22 12.84
C GLY A 48 -0.74 -7.37 13.87
N GLU A 49 -0.28 -6.29 14.42
CA GLU A 49 0.52 -6.33 15.63
C GLU A 49 -0.32 -6.95 16.73
N VAL A 50 0.14 -8.07 17.26
CA VAL A 50 -0.57 -8.73 18.35
C VAL A 50 -0.52 -7.84 19.57
N ILE A 51 -1.63 -7.27 19.86
CA ILE A 51 -2.03 -7.15 21.24
C ILE A 51 -2.40 -8.57 21.66
N PRO A 52 -1.80 -9.11 22.75
CA PRO A 52 -2.13 -10.43 23.24
C PRO A 52 -3.65 -10.50 23.36
N ALA A 53 -4.23 -11.45 22.69
CA ALA A 53 -5.65 -11.54 22.46
C ALA A 53 -6.48 -11.33 23.74
N GLU A 54 -7.18 -10.25 23.76
CA GLU A 54 -8.56 -10.33 24.14
C GLU A 54 -9.25 -11.12 23.03
N PRO A 55 -10.03 -12.16 23.34
CA PRO A 55 -10.57 -13.07 22.32
C PRO A 55 -11.65 -12.48 21.41
N GLU A 56 -11.80 -11.20 21.39
CA GLU A 56 -12.73 -10.46 20.53
C GLU A 56 -11.98 -9.51 19.60
N GLY A 57 -11.33 -10.10 18.60
CA GLY A 57 -11.13 -9.50 17.30
C GLY A 57 -10.48 -8.12 17.22
N GLY A 58 -9.39 -7.89 17.92
CA GLY A 58 -8.51 -6.75 17.63
C GLY A 58 -7.80 -6.96 16.31
N MET A 59 -8.25 -6.32 15.24
CA MET A 59 -7.49 -6.21 14.01
C MET A 59 -6.55 -5.04 14.14
N ASP A 60 -5.25 -5.24 13.94
CA ASP A 60 -4.27 -4.17 13.83
C ASP A 60 -3.95 -3.91 12.35
N PRO A 61 -4.78 -3.14 11.63
CA PRO A 61 -4.60 -2.92 10.22
C PRO A 61 -3.46 -1.95 9.94
N LEU A 62 -2.84 -2.18 8.79
CA LEU A 62 -1.93 -1.26 8.13
C LEU A 62 -2.67 -0.58 6.98
N ALA A 63 -2.47 0.71 6.79
CA ALA A 63 -2.98 1.39 5.62
C ALA A 63 -1.91 2.24 4.94
N GLN A 64 -2.03 2.39 3.61
CA GLN A 64 -1.23 3.29 2.80
C GLN A 64 -2.16 4.18 2.00
N THR A 65 -2.03 5.49 2.17
CA THR A 65 -2.76 6.42 1.32
C THR A 65 -2.07 6.60 -0.03
N PHE A 66 -2.86 6.87 -1.05
CA PHE A 66 -2.40 7.13 -2.41
C PHE A 66 -3.34 8.10 -3.13
N ILE A 67 -2.81 8.81 -4.10
CA ILE A 67 -3.61 9.70 -4.95
C ILE A 67 -3.63 9.15 -6.35
N VAL A 68 -4.84 9.03 -6.90
CA VAL A 68 -5.03 8.77 -8.32
C VAL A 68 -4.90 10.06 -9.07
N LEU A 69 -3.98 10.13 -10.00
CA LEU A 69 -3.80 11.32 -10.81
C LEU A 69 -4.98 11.51 -11.77
N ASP A 70 -5.34 12.75 -11.94
CA ASP A 70 -6.28 13.19 -12.98
C ASP A 70 -5.55 13.18 -14.32
N THR A 71 -5.65 12.07 -15.02
CA THR A 71 -4.68 11.67 -16.03
C THR A 71 -4.83 12.29 -17.39
N ASP A 72 -5.97 12.83 -17.71
CA ASP A 72 -6.14 13.57 -18.95
C ASP A 72 -7.38 14.47 -18.93
N ARG A 73 -7.20 15.67 -18.38
CA ARG A 73 -8.27 16.70 -18.41
C ARG A 73 -8.72 17.06 -19.82
N SER A 74 -7.84 16.90 -20.81
CA SER A 74 -8.17 17.21 -22.20
C SER A 74 -9.08 16.16 -22.83
N ALA A 75 -9.03 14.93 -22.35
CA ALA A 75 -9.90 13.83 -22.78
C ALA A 75 -11.16 13.65 -21.91
N GLY A 76 -11.33 14.46 -20.86
CA GLY A 76 -12.47 14.34 -19.94
C GLY A 76 -12.42 13.10 -19.04
N ILE A 77 -11.28 12.43 -18.96
CA ILE A 77 -11.10 11.26 -18.10
C ILE A 77 -10.75 11.74 -16.70
N THR A 78 -11.66 11.56 -15.78
CA THR A 78 -11.56 12.06 -14.40
C THR A 78 -11.31 10.96 -13.37
N GLY A 79 -10.92 9.76 -13.78
CA GLY A 79 -10.69 8.64 -12.90
C GLY A 79 -10.15 7.40 -13.59
N ALA A 80 -9.98 6.34 -12.81
CA ALA A 80 -9.51 5.04 -13.27
C ALA A 80 -10.32 3.90 -12.66
N PHE A 81 -10.20 2.72 -13.24
CA PHE A 81 -10.76 1.48 -12.71
C PHE A 81 -9.62 0.58 -12.26
N LEU A 82 -9.54 0.33 -10.97
CA LEU A 82 -8.57 -0.60 -10.39
C LEU A 82 -9.09 -2.03 -10.55
N THR A 83 -8.32 -2.89 -11.15
CA THR A 83 -8.66 -4.31 -11.33
C THR A 83 -7.94 -5.20 -10.32
N SER A 84 -6.74 -4.80 -9.92
CA SER A 84 -5.95 -5.53 -8.93
C SER A 84 -4.94 -4.62 -8.24
N CYS A 85 -4.42 -5.12 -7.11
CA CYS A 85 -3.32 -4.50 -6.40
C CYS A 85 -2.32 -5.58 -5.96
N ASP A 86 -1.05 -5.35 -6.21
CA ASP A 86 0.05 -6.20 -5.78
C ASP A 86 0.62 -5.68 -4.47
N ILE A 87 0.78 -6.58 -3.50
CA ILE A 87 1.46 -6.34 -2.24
C ILE A 87 2.61 -7.32 -2.10
N PHE A 88 3.69 -6.88 -1.49
CA PHE A 88 4.89 -7.68 -1.32
C PHE A 88 5.02 -8.09 0.14
N PHE A 89 4.94 -9.40 0.39
CA PHE A 89 5.02 -9.94 1.74
C PHE A 89 6.43 -10.50 2.03
N PHE A 90 6.90 -10.25 3.26
CA PHE A 90 8.10 -10.88 3.79
C PHE A 90 7.77 -12.20 4.49
N THR A 91 6.71 -12.21 5.31
CA THR A 91 6.19 -13.42 5.96
C THR A 91 4.68 -13.51 5.77
N LYS A 92 4.13 -14.69 6.00
CA LYS A 92 2.70 -14.97 6.01
C LYS A 92 2.33 -15.90 7.15
N ASP A 93 1.08 -15.82 7.55
CA ASP A 93 0.48 -16.80 8.47
C ASP A 93 0.23 -18.14 7.77
N ALA A 94 0.15 -19.21 8.55
CA ALA A 94 -0.13 -20.55 8.01
C ALA A 94 -1.64 -20.86 7.89
N THR A 95 -2.49 -20.10 8.59
CA THR A 95 -3.90 -20.44 8.80
C THR A 95 -4.85 -19.30 8.43
N TYR A 96 -4.56 -18.09 8.89
CA TYR A 96 -5.47 -16.97 8.76
C TYR A 96 -5.31 -16.24 7.42
N PRO A 97 -6.43 -15.90 6.75
CA PRO A 97 -6.40 -15.13 5.50
C PRO A 97 -6.00 -13.68 5.74
N VAL A 98 -5.66 -13.00 4.66
CA VAL A 98 -5.42 -11.55 4.64
C VAL A 98 -6.46 -10.87 3.74
N THR A 99 -6.95 -9.72 4.19
CA THR A 99 -7.95 -8.91 3.48
C THR A 99 -7.36 -7.57 3.08
N MET A 100 -7.61 -7.18 1.85
CA MET A 100 -7.35 -5.83 1.35
C MET A 100 -8.66 -5.08 1.19
N GLU A 101 -8.66 -3.79 1.55
CA GLU A 101 -9.77 -2.88 1.31
C GLU A 101 -9.26 -1.58 0.69
N ILE A 102 -9.99 -1.09 -0.32
CA ILE A 102 -9.79 0.27 -0.82
C ILE A 102 -10.83 1.16 -0.15
N ARG A 103 -10.36 2.13 0.62
CA ARG A 103 -11.21 3.04 1.40
C ARG A 103 -11.07 4.48 0.94
N ASP A 104 -12.08 5.27 1.26
CA ASP A 104 -11.97 6.73 1.20
C ASP A 104 -10.94 7.25 2.21
N VAL A 105 -10.52 8.49 2.01
CA VAL A 105 -9.70 9.24 2.96
C VAL A 105 -10.53 10.41 3.48
N VAL A 106 -10.61 10.54 4.79
CA VAL A 106 -11.35 11.60 5.48
C VAL A 106 -10.38 12.34 6.39
N ASN A 107 -10.27 13.64 6.20
CA ASN A 107 -9.35 14.50 6.96
C ASN A 107 -7.89 14.02 6.95
N GLY A 108 -7.44 13.45 5.81
CA GLY A 108 -6.07 12.96 5.63
C GLY A 108 -5.79 11.62 6.29
N SER A 109 -6.79 10.90 6.77
CA SER A 109 -6.66 9.56 7.37
C SER A 109 -7.58 8.57 6.69
N PRO A 110 -7.26 7.25 6.70
CA PRO A 110 -8.15 6.24 6.17
C PRO A 110 -9.54 6.31 6.79
N GLY A 111 -10.56 6.45 5.94
CA GLY A 111 -11.94 6.54 6.35
C GLY A 111 -12.60 5.17 6.58
N PRO A 112 -13.82 5.15 7.07
CA PRO A 112 -14.55 3.91 7.32
C PRO A 112 -15.23 3.33 6.07
N LYS A 113 -15.35 4.12 4.99
CA LYS A 113 -16.10 3.73 3.80
C LYS A 113 -15.22 2.95 2.84
N ILE A 114 -15.57 1.69 2.64
CA ILE A 114 -14.98 0.84 1.61
C ILE A 114 -15.63 1.22 0.26
N LEU A 115 -14.81 1.37 -0.77
CA LEU A 115 -15.33 1.61 -2.11
C LEU A 115 -16.10 0.38 -2.62
N PRO A 116 -17.11 0.56 -3.49
CA PRO A 116 -17.81 -0.56 -4.11
C PRO A 116 -16.80 -1.50 -4.78
N PHE A 117 -16.92 -2.81 -4.51
CA PHE A 117 -16.02 -3.88 -4.94
C PHE A 117 -14.57 -3.77 -4.42
N GLY A 118 -14.25 -2.76 -3.63
CA GLY A 118 -12.90 -2.48 -3.12
C GLY A 118 -12.47 -3.38 -1.95
N ARG A 119 -13.05 -4.57 -1.78
CA ARG A 119 -12.64 -5.52 -0.76
C ARG A 119 -12.31 -6.86 -1.38
N LYS A 120 -11.14 -7.40 -1.03
CA LYS A 120 -10.70 -8.73 -1.46
C LYS A 120 -9.99 -9.45 -0.32
N THR A 121 -10.44 -10.66 -0.04
CA THR A 121 -9.78 -11.58 0.90
C THR A 121 -9.13 -12.71 0.11
N ILE A 122 -7.88 -13.02 0.43
CA ILE A 122 -7.15 -14.15 -0.15
C ILE A 122 -6.68 -15.09 0.97
N GLN A 123 -6.59 -16.36 0.63
CA GLN A 123 -6.14 -17.40 1.57
C GLN A 123 -4.62 -17.40 1.67
N THR A 124 -4.09 -17.95 2.75
CA THR A 124 -2.64 -18.04 2.99
C THR A 124 -1.89 -18.75 1.86
N SER A 125 -2.55 -19.73 1.20
CA SER A 125 -1.99 -20.44 0.07
C SER A 125 -1.77 -19.57 -1.17
N GLU A 126 -2.52 -18.47 -1.28
CA GLU A 126 -2.44 -17.51 -2.39
C GLU A 126 -1.39 -16.43 -2.13
N VAL A 127 -0.93 -16.31 -0.87
CA VAL A 127 0.08 -15.33 -0.49
C VAL A 127 1.47 -15.85 -0.80
N SER A 128 2.18 -15.13 -1.65
CA SER A 128 3.59 -15.34 -1.97
C SER A 128 4.47 -14.45 -1.09
N THR A 129 5.61 -14.98 -0.67
CA THR A 129 6.58 -14.24 0.15
C THR A 129 7.96 -14.26 -0.51
N SER A 130 8.78 -13.25 -0.24
CA SER A 130 10.17 -13.21 -0.69
C SER A 130 11.04 -12.49 0.33
N THR A 131 12.31 -12.87 0.38
CA THR A 131 13.31 -12.29 1.29
C THR A 131 13.97 -11.03 0.72
N ASP A 132 13.60 -10.63 -0.49
CA ASP A 132 14.13 -9.47 -1.21
C ASP A 132 13.04 -8.50 -1.71
N GLY A 133 11.78 -8.81 -1.41
CA GLY A 133 10.64 -8.02 -1.87
C GLY A 133 10.36 -8.12 -3.38
N SER A 134 10.90 -9.10 -4.08
CA SER A 134 10.73 -9.25 -5.53
C SER A 134 9.42 -9.92 -5.94
N THR A 135 8.85 -10.73 -5.05
CA THR A 135 7.66 -11.54 -5.37
C THR A 135 6.39 -10.85 -4.90
N ALA A 136 5.51 -10.56 -5.85
CA ALA A 136 4.22 -9.95 -5.57
C ALA A 136 3.16 -10.98 -5.17
N THR A 137 2.25 -10.56 -4.30
CA THR A 137 0.96 -11.18 -4.05
C THR A 137 -0.12 -10.30 -4.64
N THR A 138 -0.90 -10.81 -5.58
CA THR A 138 -1.92 -10.04 -6.31
C THR A 138 -3.29 -10.20 -5.67
N PHE A 139 -3.89 -9.11 -5.26
CA PHE A 139 -5.29 -9.02 -4.87
C PHE A 139 -6.12 -8.59 -6.09
N THR A 140 -6.76 -9.53 -6.75
CA THR A 140 -7.65 -9.24 -7.89
C THR A 140 -9.07 -9.00 -7.38
N PHE A 141 -9.60 -7.81 -7.66
CA PHE A 141 -10.97 -7.46 -7.26
C PHE A 141 -12.00 -8.23 -8.08
N ASP A 142 -13.13 -8.55 -7.48
CA ASP A 142 -14.20 -9.30 -8.15
C ASP A 142 -14.89 -8.48 -9.26
N SER A 143 -14.78 -7.17 -9.19
CA SER A 143 -15.18 -6.20 -10.22
C SER A 143 -14.28 -4.97 -10.13
N PRO A 144 -14.07 -4.23 -11.24
CA PRO A 144 -13.24 -3.05 -11.23
C PRO A 144 -13.73 -2.00 -10.22
N VAL A 145 -12.80 -1.46 -9.44
CA VAL A 145 -13.06 -0.44 -8.43
C VAL A 145 -12.83 0.93 -9.03
N TYR A 146 -13.89 1.73 -9.14
CA TYR A 146 -13.75 3.10 -9.65
C TYR A 146 -13.08 4.00 -8.60
N VAL A 147 -12.06 4.72 -9.03
CA VAL A 147 -11.36 5.76 -8.26
C VAL A 147 -11.31 7.06 -9.05
N GLN A 148 -11.70 8.14 -8.41
CA GLN A 148 -11.75 9.45 -9.05
C GLN A 148 -10.36 10.09 -9.08
N GLY A 149 -10.01 10.72 -10.20
CA GLY A 149 -8.78 11.48 -10.34
C GLY A 149 -8.69 12.67 -9.39
N GLY A 150 -7.50 12.92 -8.87
CA GLY A 150 -7.26 13.98 -7.90
C GLY A 150 -7.80 13.72 -6.49
N THR A 151 -8.33 12.52 -6.25
CA THR A 151 -8.87 12.11 -4.95
C THR A 151 -7.91 11.15 -4.27
N GLU A 152 -7.74 11.33 -2.96
CA GLU A 152 -6.93 10.44 -2.13
C GLU A 152 -7.76 9.27 -1.62
N TYR A 153 -7.17 8.09 -1.68
CA TYR A 153 -7.73 6.83 -1.19
C TYR A 153 -6.72 6.11 -0.31
N ALA A 154 -7.14 5.07 0.38
CA ALA A 154 -6.29 4.24 1.20
C ALA A 154 -6.43 2.76 0.83
N ILE A 155 -5.29 2.07 0.70
CA ILE A 155 -5.20 0.61 0.78
C ILE A 155 -5.17 0.28 2.26
N CYS A 156 -6.10 -0.52 2.75
CA CYS A 156 -6.07 -1.06 4.09
C CYS A 156 -5.86 -2.56 4.04
N LEU A 157 -4.86 -3.04 4.77
CA LEU A 157 -4.54 -4.47 4.90
C LEU A 157 -4.93 -4.92 6.30
N LEU A 158 -5.69 -6.00 6.39
CA LEU A 158 -6.24 -6.53 7.62
C LEU A 158 -5.93 -8.02 7.75
N ALA A 159 -5.46 -8.42 8.92
CA ALA A 159 -5.24 -9.81 9.26
C ALA A 159 -5.46 -10.03 10.76
N ASN A 160 -5.98 -11.20 11.13
CA ASN A 160 -6.20 -11.57 12.54
C ASN A 160 -4.97 -12.28 13.14
N THR A 161 -3.78 -11.86 12.74
CA THR A 161 -2.52 -12.50 13.13
C THR A 161 -1.37 -11.51 12.93
N PRO A 162 -0.31 -11.56 13.75
CA PRO A 162 0.89 -10.74 13.58
C PRO A 162 1.88 -11.30 12.55
N ASP A 163 1.61 -12.47 11.97
CA ASP A 163 2.58 -13.21 11.18
C ASP A 163 2.71 -12.68 9.75
N TYR A 164 1.76 -11.85 9.30
CA TYR A 164 1.90 -11.13 8.04
C TYR A 164 2.81 -9.93 8.21
N LYS A 165 3.94 -9.93 7.47
CA LYS A 165 4.85 -8.78 7.37
C LYS A 165 4.97 -8.38 5.92
N VAL A 166 4.94 -7.09 5.66
CA VAL A 166 5.02 -6.52 4.31
C VAL A 166 6.31 -5.73 4.11
N TRP A 167 6.71 -5.58 2.87
CA TRP A 167 7.84 -4.79 2.48
C TRP A 167 7.50 -3.30 2.45
N ILE A 168 8.37 -2.47 3.03
CA ILE A 168 8.24 -1.01 3.07
C ILE A 168 9.54 -0.34 2.66
N ALA A 169 9.44 0.93 2.28
CA ALA A 169 10.53 1.87 2.25
C ALA A 169 10.48 2.74 3.52
N ASP A 170 11.63 3.05 4.10
CA ASP A 170 11.74 3.93 5.26
C ASP A 170 12.90 4.90 5.02
N LEU A 171 12.61 6.19 5.02
CA LEU A 171 13.60 7.24 4.74
C LEU A 171 14.81 7.16 5.68
N GLY A 172 16.00 7.34 5.12
CA GLY A 172 17.25 7.28 5.87
C GLY A 172 17.75 5.87 6.18
N THR A 173 17.04 4.83 5.70
CA THR A 173 17.51 3.45 5.80
C THR A 173 18.15 2.98 4.49
N ARG A 174 18.70 1.77 4.48
CA ARG A 174 19.31 1.20 3.28
C ARG A 174 18.41 0.13 2.67
N ASP A 175 18.38 0.12 1.35
CA ASP A 175 17.71 -0.91 0.58
C ASP A 175 18.48 -2.25 0.61
N THR A 176 17.93 -3.28 -0.01
CA THR A 176 18.57 -4.61 -0.15
C THR A 176 19.92 -4.58 -0.87
N ASN A 177 20.19 -3.53 -1.64
CA ASN A 177 21.44 -3.33 -2.35
C ASN A 177 22.42 -2.43 -1.59
N GLY A 178 22.05 -1.99 -0.38
CA GLY A 178 22.86 -1.11 0.46
C GLY A 178 22.78 0.37 0.10
N LYS A 179 21.93 0.78 -0.85
CA LYS A 179 21.71 2.18 -1.21
C LYS A 179 20.77 2.84 -0.20
N GLU A 180 21.10 4.04 0.23
CA GLU A 180 20.25 4.82 1.13
C GLU A 180 18.97 5.27 0.43
N ILE A 181 17.84 5.14 1.13
CA ILE A 181 16.53 5.58 0.69
C ILE A 181 16.38 7.05 1.06
N THR A 182 16.45 7.92 0.06
CA THR A 182 16.41 9.38 0.23
C THR A 182 15.08 9.99 -0.18
N ASP A 183 14.27 9.26 -0.94
CA ASP A 183 13.03 9.75 -1.51
C ASP A 183 11.90 8.76 -1.26
N GLN A 184 10.70 9.31 -1.05
CA GLN A 184 9.46 8.52 -1.06
C GLN A 184 8.95 8.37 -2.49
N PRO A 185 8.52 7.17 -2.90
CA PRO A 185 8.12 6.92 -4.28
C PRO A 185 6.77 7.55 -4.66
N HIS A 186 5.94 7.88 -3.71
CA HIS A 186 4.63 8.52 -3.94
C HIS A 186 4.22 9.43 -2.78
N VAL A 187 3.18 10.24 -3.01
CA VAL A 187 2.61 11.17 -2.00
C VAL A 187 1.59 10.43 -1.15
N GLY A 188 1.98 9.44 -0.45
CA GLY A 188 1.12 8.77 0.48
C GLY A 188 1.79 8.68 1.83
N VAL A 189 1.06 8.19 2.80
CA VAL A 189 1.56 7.96 4.15
C VAL A 189 1.08 6.59 4.61
N ILE A 190 1.97 5.86 5.27
CA ILE A 190 1.57 4.67 6.01
C ILE A 190 0.86 5.09 7.30
N PHE A 191 -0.20 4.39 7.60
CA PHE A 191 -0.95 4.49 8.85
C PHE A 191 -0.99 3.12 9.54
N LYS A 192 -0.86 3.17 10.86
CA LYS A 192 -1.02 2.01 11.75
C LYS A 192 -2.25 2.23 12.63
N SER A 193 -2.96 1.18 12.94
CA SER A 193 -4.14 1.22 13.79
C SER A 193 -4.20 -0.01 14.67
N SER A 194 -4.77 0.10 15.86
CA SER A 194 -5.07 -1.02 16.75
C SER A 194 -6.55 -1.36 16.83
N ASN A 195 -7.38 -0.60 16.12
CA ASN A 195 -8.85 -0.77 16.21
C ASN A 195 -9.58 -0.53 14.88
N ASN A 196 -8.83 -0.41 13.79
CA ASN A 196 -9.37 -0.15 12.44
C ASN A 196 -10.17 1.16 12.29
N THR A 197 -10.10 2.04 13.27
CA THR A 197 -10.83 3.32 13.28
C THR A 197 -9.95 4.51 13.62
N THR A 198 -8.97 4.32 14.49
CA THR A 198 -8.00 5.35 14.86
C THR A 198 -6.68 5.06 14.19
N TRP A 199 -6.19 6.00 13.40
CA TRP A 199 -5.01 5.83 12.56
C TRP A 199 -3.87 6.73 13.00
N VAL A 200 -2.68 6.16 13.14
CA VAL A 200 -1.44 6.87 13.47
C VAL A 200 -0.56 6.93 12.22
N PRO A 201 -0.25 8.12 11.70
CA PRO A 201 0.57 8.26 10.50
C PRO A 201 2.05 7.97 10.78
N SER A 202 2.73 7.41 9.80
CA SER A 202 4.18 7.17 9.75
C SER A 202 4.76 7.85 8.50
N PRO A 203 5.06 9.15 8.55
CA PRO A 203 5.34 9.95 7.36
C PRO A 203 6.68 9.64 6.67
N THR A 204 7.55 8.86 7.29
CA THR A 204 8.83 8.43 6.71
C THR A 204 8.75 7.07 6.04
N GLN A 205 7.60 6.40 6.10
CA GLN A 205 7.43 5.05 5.64
C GLN A 205 6.41 4.95 4.53
N ASP A 206 6.71 4.11 3.54
CA ASP A 206 5.83 3.78 2.41
C ASP A 206 5.74 2.28 2.19
N LEU A 207 4.52 1.79 1.98
CA LEU A 207 4.26 0.41 1.59
C LEU A 207 4.76 0.14 0.17
N LYS A 208 5.33 -1.02 -0.06
CA LYS A 208 5.56 -1.50 -1.42
C LYS A 208 4.30 -2.08 -2.02
N PHE A 209 3.78 -1.44 -3.07
CA PHE A 209 2.60 -1.91 -3.78
C PHE A 209 2.66 -1.52 -5.26
N SER A 210 1.81 -2.15 -6.05
CA SER A 210 1.55 -1.78 -7.44
C SER A 210 0.06 -1.93 -7.74
N MET A 211 -0.53 -0.96 -8.42
CA MET A 211 -1.95 -0.99 -8.82
C MET A 211 -2.08 -1.16 -10.31
N LYS A 212 -3.11 -1.88 -10.72
CA LYS A 212 -3.45 -2.16 -12.12
C LYS A 212 -4.88 -1.78 -12.42
#